data_933784fa19c495f18156c5938401cdb2
#
_entry.id   933784fa19c495f18156c5938401cdb2
#
_cell.length_a   1.000
_cell.length_b   1.000
_cell.length_c   1.000
_cell.angle_alpha   90.00
_cell.angle_beta   90.00
_cell.angle_gamma   90.00
#
_symmetry.space_group_name_H-M   'P 1'
#
loop_
_entity.id
_entity.type
_entity.pdbx_description
1 polymer ?
#
loop_
_entity_poly.entity_id
_entity_poly.type
_entity_poly.pdbx_seq_one_letter_code
_entity_poly.pdbx_strand_id
1 'polypeptide(L)'
;MHLLLAALLVTGPRLVTTSWLADHLHDPNLVILHVGTPDKYATHIAGAQRTDLSILSENAWPNMDTTKLATEMLPPDVLRARLESYGISDHSTVVVYPAADRDITSATRVVFTLRYAGLGQNAALLDGGMAAWSGEHRPLTAEVPHPTPGHIAATPVPSLVVDAEYVQSHLKRPGFVVIDARDKVFYDGTEQGEARRGHIPGAKNLPFTAMFDSTDKLKSSAALQALFRDVGAGPGDTVVAYCHIGMQATAVLFAADHIGYPVKLYDGSFQDWANRKDLPVQ
;
A
#
# COMPACT_ATOMS: atom_id res chain seq x y z
N MET A 1 43.33 -5.30 -1.05
CA MET A 1 42.29 -4.39 -0.59
C MET A 1 41.09 -4.63 -1.48
N HIS A 2 40.21 -5.58 -1.07
CA HIS A 2 39.03 -5.97 -1.85
C HIS A 2 37.89 -5.04 -1.44
N LEU A 3 37.47 -4.17 -2.35
CA LEU A 3 36.22 -3.43 -2.21
C LEU A 3 35.08 -4.46 -2.39
N LEU A 4 34.43 -4.82 -1.30
CA LEU A 4 33.12 -5.41 -1.33
C LEU A 4 32.14 -4.33 -1.82
N LEU A 5 31.77 -4.37 -3.10
CA LEU A 5 30.56 -3.68 -3.58
C LEU A 5 29.39 -4.35 -2.87
N ALA A 6 28.91 -3.74 -1.80
CA ALA A 6 27.58 -4.07 -1.26
C ALA A 6 26.57 -3.70 -2.35
N ALA A 7 26.06 -4.70 -3.06
CA ALA A 7 24.87 -4.51 -3.87
C ALA A 7 23.78 -3.99 -2.94
N LEU A 8 23.37 -2.74 -3.13
CA LEU A 8 22.13 -2.23 -2.56
C LEU A 8 21.02 -3.13 -3.11
N LEU A 9 20.60 -4.09 -2.31
CA LEU A 9 19.36 -4.82 -2.54
C LEU A 9 18.25 -3.77 -2.55
N VAL A 10 17.66 -3.54 -3.71
CA VAL A 10 16.44 -2.73 -3.83
C VAL A 10 15.38 -3.45 -3.02
N THR A 11 15.11 -2.93 -1.83
CA THR A 11 14.26 -3.56 -0.81
C THR A 11 12.79 -3.12 -0.90
N GLY A 12 12.35 -2.71 -2.10
CA GLY A 12 11.01 -2.21 -2.34
C GLY A 12 10.05 -3.25 -2.91
N PRO A 13 8.74 -3.02 -2.81
CA PRO A 13 7.75 -3.88 -3.42
C PRO A 13 7.97 -3.94 -4.92
N ARG A 14 7.86 -5.15 -5.47
CA ARG A 14 8.07 -5.40 -6.89
C ARG A 14 6.82 -4.98 -7.67
N LEU A 15 7.02 -4.37 -8.82
CA LEU A 15 5.97 -4.18 -9.82
C LEU A 15 6.15 -5.26 -10.88
N VAL A 16 5.09 -6.02 -11.18
CA VAL A 16 5.13 -7.09 -12.19
C VAL A 16 4.10 -6.83 -13.30
N THR A 17 4.47 -7.22 -14.53
CA THR A 17 3.57 -7.11 -15.69
C THR A 17 2.63 -8.30 -15.76
N THR A 18 1.54 -8.16 -16.51
CA THR A 18 0.62 -9.25 -16.84
C THR A 18 1.32 -10.39 -17.57
N SER A 19 2.30 -10.10 -18.43
CA SER A 19 3.11 -11.12 -19.11
C SER A 19 3.96 -11.91 -18.11
N TRP A 20 4.66 -11.20 -17.22
CA TRP A 20 5.43 -11.87 -16.18
C TRP A 20 4.56 -12.81 -15.35
N LEU A 21 3.39 -12.33 -14.89
CA LEU A 21 2.48 -13.15 -14.10
C LEU A 21 1.98 -14.38 -14.88
N ALA A 22 1.64 -14.21 -16.17
CA ALA A 22 1.20 -15.32 -17.01
C ALA A 22 2.26 -16.42 -17.14
N ASP A 23 3.53 -16.03 -17.28
CA ASP A 23 4.65 -16.96 -17.42
C ASP A 23 4.97 -17.70 -16.10
N HIS A 24 4.49 -17.18 -14.94
CA HIS A 24 4.78 -17.71 -13.60
C HIS A 24 3.57 -18.33 -12.88
N LEU A 25 2.40 -18.47 -13.56
CA LEU A 25 1.18 -19.01 -12.94
C LEU A 25 1.35 -20.42 -12.33
N HIS A 26 2.34 -21.18 -12.80
CA HIS A 26 2.62 -22.51 -12.31
C HIS A 26 3.83 -22.61 -11.35
N ASP A 27 4.36 -21.44 -10.93
CA ASP A 27 5.44 -21.43 -9.93
C ASP A 27 4.88 -21.89 -8.57
N PRO A 28 5.47 -22.93 -7.96
CA PRO A 28 4.98 -23.48 -6.70
C PRO A 28 5.05 -22.51 -5.51
N ASN A 29 5.86 -21.45 -5.62
CA ASN A 29 6.00 -20.43 -4.59
C ASN A 29 5.16 -19.17 -4.89
N LEU A 30 4.40 -19.15 -5.99
CA LEU A 30 3.54 -18.01 -6.32
C LEU A 30 2.24 -18.08 -5.51
N VAL A 31 1.95 -16.99 -4.81
CA VAL A 31 0.64 -16.72 -4.20
C VAL A 31 0.05 -15.47 -4.85
N ILE A 32 -1.17 -15.55 -5.32
CA ILE A 32 -1.85 -14.42 -5.96
C ILE A 32 -3.02 -13.98 -5.08
N LEU A 33 -3.07 -12.70 -4.74
CA LEU A 33 -4.14 -12.10 -3.94
C LEU A 33 -4.99 -11.18 -4.80
N HIS A 34 -6.25 -11.56 -4.98
CA HIS A 34 -7.32 -10.75 -5.56
C HIS A 34 -7.94 -9.89 -4.47
N VAL A 35 -7.73 -8.58 -4.51
CA VAL A 35 -8.26 -7.67 -3.49
C VAL A 35 -9.61 -7.13 -3.95
N GLY A 36 -10.68 -7.56 -3.30
CA GLY A 36 -12.02 -7.11 -3.65
C GLY A 36 -13.15 -7.86 -2.97
N THR A 37 -14.37 -7.42 -3.26
CA THR A 37 -15.61 -7.99 -2.73
C THR A 37 -15.93 -9.36 -3.33
N PRO A 38 -16.76 -10.19 -2.68
CA PRO A 38 -17.10 -11.52 -3.17
C PRO A 38 -17.70 -11.54 -4.59
N ASP A 39 -18.51 -10.56 -4.95
CA ASP A 39 -19.12 -10.45 -6.29
C ASP A 39 -18.08 -10.20 -7.39
N LYS A 40 -17.00 -9.47 -7.07
CA LYS A 40 -15.88 -9.20 -7.99
C LYS A 40 -14.97 -10.43 -8.19
N TYR A 41 -15.03 -11.39 -7.28
CA TYR A 41 -14.26 -12.63 -7.34
C TYR A 41 -14.93 -13.74 -8.16
N ALA A 42 -16.11 -13.52 -8.71
CA ALA A 42 -16.84 -14.52 -9.52
C ALA A 42 -15.99 -15.04 -10.71
N THR A 43 -15.13 -14.18 -11.28
CA THR A 43 -14.08 -14.57 -12.22
C THR A 43 -12.78 -13.84 -11.82
N HIS A 44 -11.67 -14.58 -11.85
CA HIS A 44 -10.37 -14.09 -11.38
C HIS A 44 -9.21 -14.77 -12.12
N ILE A 45 -8.01 -14.28 -11.93
CA ILE A 45 -6.77 -14.89 -12.46
C ILE A 45 -6.59 -16.26 -11.83
N ALA A 46 -6.22 -17.27 -12.61
CA ALA A 46 -6.04 -18.64 -12.14
C ALA A 46 -5.09 -18.69 -10.92
N GLY A 47 -5.49 -19.43 -9.89
CA GLY A 47 -4.75 -19.53 -8.61
C GLY A 47 -4.89 -18.35 -7.66
N ALA A 48 -5.58 -17.26 -8.07
CA ALA A 48 -5.78 -16.13 -7.19
C ALA A 48 -6.76 -16.44 -6.06
N GLN A 49 -6.43 -16.03 -4.85
CA GLN A 49 -7.25 -16.13 -3.65
C GLN A 49 -7.83 -14.76 -3.32
N ARG A 50 -9.11 -14.72 -2.93
CA ARG A 50 -9.76 -13.48 -2.55
C ARG A 50 -9.31 -13.02 -1.16
N THR A 51 -8.97 -11.76 -1.07
CA THR A 51 -8.83 -11.03 0.19
C THR A 51 -9.53 -9.68 0.11
N ASP A 52 -9.70 -9.04 1.25
CA ASP A 52 -10.15 -7.66 1.36
C ASP A 52 -9.59 -7.04 2.66
N LEU A 53 -9.83 -5.75 2.85
CA LEU A 53 -9.29 -5.02 3.99
C LEU A 53 -9.90 -5.46 5.33
N SER A 54 -11.12 -6.01 5.35
CA SER A 54 -11.74 -6.52 6.59
C SER A 54 -11.04 -7.77 7.13
N ILE A 55 -10.26 -8.45 6.28
CA ILE A 55 -9.45 -9.62 6.65
C ILE A 55 -8.07 -9.20 7.16
N LEU A 56 -7.48 -8.17 6.57
CA LEU A 56 -6.08 -7.78 6.76
C LEU A 56 -5.88 -6.47 7.54
N SER A 57 -6.96 -5.85 8.05
CA SER A 57 -6.91 -4.64 8.86
C SER A 57 -7.92 -4.71 10.00
N GLU A 58 -7.70 -3.93 11.05
CA GLU A 58 -8.71 -3.72 12.09
C GLU A 58 -9.76 -2.72 11.62
N ASN A 59 -10.99 -2.88 12.11
CA ASN A 59 -12.07 -1.93 11.93
C ASN A 59 -12.27 -1.47 10.46
N ALA A 60 -12.34 -2.41 9.52
CA ALA A 60 -12.57 -2.12 8.11
C ALA A 60 -14.01 -2.41 7.69
N TRP A 61 -14.44 -1.78 6.58
CA TRP A 61 -15.74 -2.04 5.95
C TRP A 61 -15.89 -3.56 5.63
N PRO A 62 -17.08 -4.20 5.78
CA PRO A 62 -18.40 -3.58 6.02
C PRO A 62 -18.77 -3.41 7.50
N ASN A 63 -18.01 -3.91 8.44
CA ASN A 63 -18.34 -3.95 9.87
C ASN A 63 -17.65 -2.84 10.68
N MET A 64 -17.37 -1.71 10.05
CA MET A 64 -16.63 -0.61 10.63
C MET A 64 -17.38 0.07 11.78
N ASP A 65 -16.76 0.15 12.95
CA ASP A 65 -17.18 0.95 14.08
C ASP A 65 -16.69 2.40 13.90
N THR A 66 -17.58 3.32 13.65
CA THR A 66 -17.25 4.74 13.39
C THR A 66 -16.69 5.49 14.59
N THR A 67 -16.67 4.89 15.78
CA THR A 67 -16.06 5.46 16.98
C THR A 67 -14.57 5.11 17.11
N LYS A 68 -14.06 4.24 16.26
CA LYS A 68 -12.65 3.80 16.22
C LYS A 68 -11.97 4.26 14.95
N LEU A 69 -10.65 4.27 14.95
CA LEU A 69 -9.88 4.47 13.74
C LEU A 69 -10.13 3.32 12.75
N ALA A 70 -10.24 3.68 11.48
CA ALA A 70 -10.56 2.73 10.42
C ALA A 70 -9.28 2.16 9.80
N THR A 71 -9.32 0.89 9.39
CA THR A 71 -8.27 0.20 8.61
C THR A 71 -6.90 0.16 9.27
N GLU A 72 -6.82 0.23 10.60
CA GLU A 72 -5.55 0.13 11.33
C GLU A 72 -4.86 -1.22 11.09
N MET A 73 -3.55 -1.23 11.22
CA MET A 73 -2.73 -2.43 11.05
C MET A 73 -3.07 -3.47 12.12
N LEU A 74 -3.28 -4.71 11.72
CA LEU A 74 -3.48 -5.83 12.65
C LEU A 74 -2.24 -6.04 13.55
N PRO A 75 -2.43 -6.54 14.80
CA PRO A 75 -1.33 -7.06 15.60
C PRO A 75 -0.51 -8.09 14.82
N PRO A 76 0.84 -8.09 14.96
CA PRO A 76 1.73 -8.88 14.11
C PRO A 76 1.45 -10.40 14.11
N ASP A 77 1.06 -10.97 15.25
CA ASP A 77 0.72 -12.39 15.38
C ASP A 77 -0.60 -12.74 14.67
N VAL A 78 -1.61 -11.89 14.80
CA VAL A 78 -2.90 -12.03 14.10
C VAL A 78 -2.70 -11.92 12.59
N LEU A 79 -1.92 -10.90 12.15
CA LEU A 79 -1.60 -10.70 10.75
C LEU A 79 -0.86 -11.91 10.17
N ARG A 80 0.15 -12.43 10.88
CA ARG A 80 0.89 -13.63 10.48
C ARG A 80 -0.05 -14.79 10.23
N ALA A 81 -0.91 -15.13 11.19
CA ALA A 81 -1.85 -16.25 11.06
C ALA A 81 -2.79 -16.07 9.85
N ARG A 82 -3.22 -14.82 9.56
CA ARG A 82 -4.02 -14.51 8.36
C ARG A 82 -3.24 -14.75 7.07
N LEU A 83 -2.01 -14.27 6.99
CA LEU A 83 -1.17 -14.43 5.80
C LEU A 83 -0.81 -15.92 5.57
N GLU A 84 -0.47 -16.65 6.61
CA GLU A 84 -0.22 -18.10 6.54
C GLU A 84 -1.44 -18.87 6.00
N SER A 85 -2.66 -18.46 6.33
CA SER A 85 -3.88 -19.10 5.80
C SER A 85 -4.03 -19.00 4.28
N TYR A 86 -3.37 -18.05 3.63
CA TYR A 86 -3.26 -17.95 2.17
C TYR A 86 -2.13 -18.81 1.57
N GLY A 87 -1.47 -19.65 2.36
CA GLY A 87 -0.31 -20.43 1.91
C GLY A 87 0.98 -19.61 1.80
N ILE A 88 0.99 -18.37 2.34
CA ILE A 88 2.17 -17.50 2.29
C ILE A 88 3.23 -18.00 3.28
N SER A 89 4.46 -18.11 2.79
CA SER A 89 5.67 -18.46 3.53
C SER A 89 6.80 -17.50 3.22
N ASP A 90 7.92 -17.58 3.93
CA ASP A 90 9.09 -16.72 3.70
C ASP A 90 9.64 -16.78 2.25
N HIS A 91 9.37 -17.86 1.52
CA HIS A 91 9.84 -18.07 0.14
C HIS A 91 8.78 -17.76 -0.92
N SER A 92 7.58 -17.36 -0.51
CA SER A 92 6.50 -17.05 -1.46
C SER A 92 6.81 -15.79 -2.24
N THR A 93 6.45 -15.75 -3.54
CA THR A 93 6.26 -14.51 -4.28
C THR A 93 4.78 -14.17 -4.25
N VAL A 94 4.42 -13.04 -3.63
CA VAL A 94 3.01 -12.67 -3.45
C VAL A 94 2.66 -11.56 -4.42
N VAL A 95 1.85 -11.87 -5.43
CA VAL A 95 1.34 -10.88 -6.40
C VAL A 95 -0.03 -10.43 -5.97
N VAL A 96 -0.19 -9.12 -5.81
CA VAL A 96 -1.44 -8.48 -5.37
C VAL A 96 -2.03 -7.68 -6.52
N TYR A 97 -3.34 -7.79 -6.75
CA TYR A 97 -4.02 -6.97 -7.74
C TYR A 97 -5.43 -6.54 -7.28
N PRO A 98 -5.88 -5.32 -7.65
CA PRO A 98 -7.24 -4.88 -7.36
C PRO A 98 -8.25 -5.56 -8.27
N ALA A 99 -9.41 -5.91 -7.71
CA ALA A 99 -10.52 -6.56 -8.42
C ALA A 99 -11.25 -5.62 -9.39
N ALA A 100 -11.22 -4.32 -9.12
CA ALA A 100 -11.94 -3.31 -9.87
C ALA A 100 -10.98 -2.21 -10.37
N ASP A 101 -11.38 -1.59 -11.46
CA ASP A 101 -10.69 -0.40 -11.99
C ASP A 101 -10.71 0.72 -10.94
N ARG A 102 -9.62 1.46 -10.86
CA ARG A 102 -9.43 2.59 -9.94
C ARG A 102 -9.46 2.24 -8.45
N ASP A 103 -9.33 0.96 -8.11
CA ASP A 103 -9.21 0.51 -6.71
C ASP A 103 -7.77 0.14 -6.33
N ILE A 104 -6.81 0.81 -6.93
CA ILE A 104 -5.38 0.56 -6.70
C ILE A 104 -4.99 0.72 -5.23
N THR A 105 -5.73 1.54 -4.46
CA THR A 105 -5.42 1.83 -3.06
C THR A 105 -5.62 0.63 -2.16
N SER A 106 -6.60 -0.22 -2.42
CA SER A 106 -6.79 -1.46 -1.67
C SER A 106 -5.65 -2.45 -1.92
N ALA A 107 -5.19 -2.59 -3.17
CA ALA A 107 -4.06 -3.45 -3.50
C ALA A 107 -2.74 -2.93 -2.91
N THR A 108 -2.45 -1.62 -3.01
CA THR A 108 -1.24 -1.04 -2.40
C THR A 108 -1.27 -1.12 -0.88
N ARG A 109 -2.45 -1.06 -0.25
CA ARG A 109 -2.59 -1.30 1.19
C ARG A 109 -2.19 -2.73 1.56
N VAL A 110 -2.62 -3.74 0.79
CA VAL A 110 -2.22 -5.14 1.01
C VAL A 110 -0.73 -5.32 0.80
N VAL A 111 -0.13 -4.71 -0.24
CA VAL A 111 1.33 -4.74 -0.44
C VAL A 111 2.08 -4.11 0.74
N PHE A 112 1.60 -2.97 1.26
CA PHE A 112 2.19 -2.34 2.44
C PHE A 112 2.05 -3.23 3.69
N THR A 113 0.91 -3.90 3.87
CA THR A 113 0.66 -4.84 4.96
C THR A 113 1.62 -6.04 4.91
N LEU A 114 1.89 -6.61 3.72
CA LEU A 114 2.92 -7.63 3.53
C LEU A 114 4.31 -7.13 3.92
N ARG A 115 4.63 -5.88 3.55
CA ARG A 115 5.90 -5.26 3.92
C ARG A 115 6.02 -5.07 5.43
N TYR A 116 4.94 -4.62 6.09
CA TYR A 116 4.88 -4.51 7.55
C TYR A 116 5.09 -5.86 8.23
N ALA A 117 4.56 -6.94 7.66
CA ALA A 117 4.75 -8.31 8.15
C ALA A 117 6.19 -8.86 7.95
N GLY A 118 7.10 -8.08 7.36
CA GLY A 118 8.49 -8.51 7.07
C GLY A 118 8.67 -9.18 5.70
N LEU A 119 7.62 -9.22 4.88
CA LEU A 119 7.59 -9.89 3.57
C LEU A 119 7.75 -8.91 2.39
N GLY A 120 8.35 -7.74 2.62
CA GLY A 120 8.47 -6.70 1.59
C GLY A 120 9.22 -7.12 0.33
N GLN A 121 10.20 -8.03 0.45
CA GLN A 121 10.93 -8.60 -0.69
C GLN A 121 10.07 -9.56 -1.52
N ASN A 122 9.00 -10.07 -0.94
CA ASN A 122 8.11 -11.07 -1.50
C ASN A 122 6.88 -10.44 -2.17
N ALA A 123 6.55 -9.20 -1.81
CA ALA A 123 5.36 -8.51 -2.25
C ALA A 123 5.54 -7.87 -3.63
N ALA A 124 4.57 -8.05 -4.51
CA ALA A 124 4.51 -7.45 -5.83
C ALA A 124 3.12 -6.92 -6.13
N LEU A 125 3.03 -5.78 -6.82
CA LEU A 125 1.80 -5.25 -7.39
C LEU A 125 1.72 -5.65 -8.87
N LEU A 126 0.56 -6.13 -9.32
CA LEU A 126 0.30 -6.35 -10.75
C LEU A 126 -0.02 -5.00 -11.41
N ASP A 127 0.84 -4.57 -12.34
CA ASP A 127 0.73 -3.29 -13.04
C ASP A 127 -0.53 -3.25 -13.92
N GLY A 128 -1.42 -2.30 -13.64
CA GLY A 128 -2.72 -2.18 -14.28
C GLY A 128 -3.78 -3.21 -13.82
N GLY A 129 -3.46 -4.07 -12.83
CA GLY A 129 -4.42 -4.94 -12.15
C GLY A 129 -5.25 -5.85 -13.05
N MET A 130 -6.50 -6.12 -12.61
CA MET A 130 -7.46 -6.94 -13.38
C MET A 130 -7.81 -6.30 -14.73
N ALA A 131 -7.86 -4.97 -14.82
CA ALA A 131 -8.18 -4.27 -16.07
C ALA A 131 -7.15 -4.57 -17.16
N ALA A 132 -5.84 -4.52 -16.84
CA ALA A 132 -4.80 -4.85 -17.80
C ALA A 132 -4.85 -6.32 -18.21
N TRP A 133 -5.04 -7.24 -17.25
CA TRP A 133 -5.15 -8.69 -17.52
C TRP A 133 -6.30 -9.01 -18.48
N SER A 134 -7.48 -8.47 -18.19
CA SER A 134 -8.68 -8.68 -19.03
C SER A 134 -8.59 -7.95 -20.36
N GLY A 135 -8.02 -6.73 -20.39
CA GLY A 135 -7.81 -5.95 -21.60
C GLY A 135 -6.87 -6.63 -22.60
N GLU A 136 -5.95 -7.47 -22.12
CA GLU A 136 -5.08 -8.32 -22.92
C GLU A 136 -5.73 -9.67 -23.30
N HIS A 137 -7.02 -9.84 -22.99
CA HIS A 137 -7.77 -11.08 -23.25
C HIS A 137 -7.14 -12.33 -22.62
N ARG A 138 -6.45 -12.18 -21.49
CA ARG A 138 -5.86 -13.30 -20.77
C ARG A 138 -6.93 -14.13 -20.06
N PRO A 139 -6.72 -15.45 -19.87
CA PRO A 139 -7.74 -16.33 -19.32
C PRO A 139 -8.08 -16.00 -17.87
N LEU A 140 -9.38 -16.15 -17.55
CA LEU A 140 -9.92 -16.06 -16.20
C LEU A 140 -10.54 -17.41 -15.82
N THR A 141 -10.70 -17.65 -14.53
CA THR A 141 -11.34 -18.84 -13.97
C THR A 141 -12.35 -18.47 -12.89
N ALA A 142 -13.25 -19.38 -12.58
CA ALA A 142 -14.10 -19.35 -11.37
C ALA A 142 -13.66 -20.40 -10.35
N GLU A 143 -12.56 -21.13 -10.60
CA GLU A 143 -12.05 -22.16 -9.70
C GLU A 143 -11.39 -21.52 -8.47
N VAL A 144 -11.95 -21.79 -7.28
CA VAL A 144 -11.47 -21.26 -6.01
C VAL A 144 -10.32 -22.14 -5.49
N PRO A 145 -9.11 -21.60 -5.32
CA PRO A 145 -7.99 -22.38 -4.78
C PRO A 145 -8.17 -22.68 -3.28
N HIS A 146 -7.66 -23.81 -2.85
CA HIS A 146 -7.65 -24.26 -1.45
C HIS A 146 -6.19 -24.47 -1.01
N PRO A 147 -5.46 -23.42 -0.61
CA PRO A 147 -4.07 -23.54 -0.25
C PRO A 147 -3.86 -24.33 1.05
N THR A 148 -2.75 -25.03 1.14
CA THR A 148 -2.24 -25.47 2.44
C THR A 148 -1.66 -24.26 3.17
N PRO A 149 -1.93 -24.07 4.47
CA PRO A 149 -1.34 -22.97 5.23
C PRO A 149 0.19 -22.94 5.13
N GLY A 150 0.73 -21.74 4.96
CA GLY A 150 2.16 -21.50 4.90
C GLY A 150 2.80 -21.39 6.28
N HIS A 151 4.07 -20.97 6.29
CA HIS A 151 4.81 -20.68 7.51
C HIS A 151 5.69 -19.44 7.33
N ILE A 152 5.49 -18.42 8.19
CA ILE A 152 6.18 -17.14 8.17
C ILE A 152 7.04 -17.02 9.43
N ALA A 153 8.37 -17.05 9.26
CA ALA A 153 9.35 -16.77 10.30
C ALA A 153 9.86 -15.31 10.23
N ALA A 154 9.54 -14.58 9.15
CA ALA A 154 9.95 -13.20 8.97
C ALA A 154 9.57 -12.33 10.17
N THR A 155 10.46 -11.39 10.53
CA THR A 155 10.24 -10.45 11.62
C THR A 155 9.44 -9.25 11.10
N PRO A 156 8.31 -8.90 11.74
CA PRO A 156 7.56 -7.70 11.40
C PRO A 156 8.41 -6.43 11.49
N VAL A 157 8.05 -5.40 10.75
CA VAL A 157 8.74 -4.11 10.68
C VAL A 157 7.81 -2.98 11.20
N PRO A 158 7.55 -2.90 12.53
CA PRO A 158 6.61 -1.93 13.10
C PRO A 158 7.01 -0.48 12.83
N SER A 159 8.31 -0.23 12.64
CA SER A 159 8.83 1.12 12.33
C SER A 159 8.35 1.71 11.00
N LEU A 160 7.67 0.92 10.16
CA LEU A 160 7.01 1.41 8.95
C LEU A 160 5.72 2.18 9.25
N VAL A 161 5.10 1.94 10.41
CA VAL A 161 3.89 2.62 10.88
C VAL A 161 4.27 3.63 11.94
N VAL A 162 3.73 4.84 11.86
CA VAL A 162 4.00 5.93 12.79
C VAL A 162 2.69 6.55 13.27
N ASP A 163 2.76 7.21 14.41
CA ASP A 163 1.65 7.92 15.08
C ASP A 163 1.69 9.43 14.83
N ALA A 164 0.72 10.14 15.39
CA ALA A 164 0.60 11.59 15.29
C ALA A 164 1.78 12.33 15.93
N GLU A 165 2.31 11.81 17.03
CA GLU A 165 3.46 12.37 17.76
C GLU A 165 4.73 12.32 16.91
N TYR A 166 4.92 11.19 16.22
CA TYR A 166 6.01 11.07 15.25
C TYR A 166 5.88 12.10 14.12
N VAL A 167 4.69 12.18 13.51
CA VAL A 167 4.42 13.16 12.45
C VAL A 167 4.67 14.57 12.93
N GLN A 168 4.10 14.98 14.08
CA GLN A 168 4.26 16.31 14.65
C GLN A 168 5.74 16.67 14.87
N SER A 169 6.53 15.74 15.38
CA SER A 169 7.96 15.96 15.67
C SER A 169 8.84 16.02 14.41
N HIS A 170 8.33 15.59 13.24
CA HIS A 170 9.10 15.52 12.00
C HIS A 170 8.63 16.49 10.90
N LEU A 171 7.53 17.26 11.11
CA LEU A 171 6.94 18.17 10.11
C LEU A 171 7.92 19.17 9.49
N LYS A 172 8.92 19.62 10.25
CA LYS A 172 9.91 20.61 9.79
C LYS A 172 11.34 20.09 9.89
N ARG A 173 11.49 18.80 10.09
CA ARG A 173 12.82 18.20 10.27
C ARG A 173 13.45 17.96 8.89
N PRO A 174 14.70 18.39 8.65
CA PRO A 174 15.42 18.02 7.43
C PRO A 174 15.49 16.51 7.26
N GLY A 175 15.40 16.03 6.02
CA GLY A 175 15.40 14.60 5.70
C GLY A 175 14.03 13.93 5.82
N PHE A 176 12.94 14.72 6.02
CA PHE A 176 11.57 14.21 6.07
C PHE A 176 10.63 15.08 5.26
N VAL A 177 9.75 14.44 4.50
CA VAL A 177 8.62 15.09 3.82
C VAL A 177 7.33 14.39 4.24
N VAL A 178 6.40 15.16 4.82
CA VAL A 178 5.06 14.67 5.17
C VAL A 178 4.11 14.98 4.01
N ILE A 179 3.45 13.96 3.48
CA ILE A 179 2.60 14.05 2.29
C ILE A 179 1.15 13.71 2.66
N ASP A 180 0.24 14.61 2.29
CA ASP A 180 -1.21 14.37 2.24
C ASP A 180 -1.56 13.76 0.87
N ALA A 181 -2.00 12.52 0.87
CA ALA A 181 -2.35 11.77 -0.32
C ALA A 181 -3.81 11.98 -0.79
N ARG A 182 -4.60 12.79 -0.06
CA ARG A 182 -5.99 13.10 -0.41
C ARG A 182 -6.06 14.06 -1.59
N ASP A 183 -7.22 14.10 -2.23
CA ASP A 183 -7.49 15.09 -3.26
C ASP A 183 -7.39 16.51 -2.68
N LYS A 184 -7.01 17.46 -3.56
CA LYS A 184 -6.72 18.85 -3.19
C LYS A 184 -7.88 19.53 -2.47
N VAL A 185 -9.13 19.19 -2.77
CA VAL A 185 -10.32 19.77 -2.15
C VAL A 185 -10.40 19.47 -0.63
N PHE A 186 -9.91 18.30 -0.19
CA PHE A 186 -9.82 17.95 1.22
C PHE A 186 -8.61 18.61 1.89
N TYR A 187 -7.48 18.67 1.18
CA TYR A 187 -6.28 19.35 1.66
C TYR A 187 -6.53 20.83 1.88
N ASP A 188 -7.17 21.53 0.95
CA ASP A 188 -7.52 22.95 1.04
C ASP A 188 -8.68 23.23 2.03
N GLY A 189 -9.34 22.21 2.55
CA GLY A 189 -10.47 22.34 3.45
C GLY A 189 -11.78 22.82 2.78
N THR A 190 -11.85 22.78 1.43
CA THR A 190 -13.08 23.16 0.70
C THR A 190 -14.15 22.10 0.81
N GLU A 191 -13.74 20.82 0.95
CA GLU A 191 -14.63 19.70 1.29
C GLU A 191 -14.29 19.12 2.66
N GLN A 192 -15.30 18.51 3.27
CA GLN A 192 -15.18 17.88 4.58
C GLN A 192 -15.19 16.36 4.43
N GLY A 193 -14.10 15.71 4.87
CA GLY A 193 -14.00 14.24 4.95
C GLY A 193 -14.04 13.74 6.39
N GLU A 194 -13.45 14.50 7.32
CA GLU A 194 -13.26 14.12 8.73
C GLU A 194 -13.85 15.19 9.69
N ALA A 195 -13.58 15.04 10.99
CA ALA A 195 -14.10 15.92 12.04
C ALA A 195 -13.72 17.40 11.85
N ARG A 196 -12.55 17.68 11.24
CA ARG A 196 -12.08 19.03 10.90
C ARG A 196 -11.67 19.10 9.43
N ARG A 197 -11.86 20.26 8.82
CA ARG A 197 -11.44 20.54 7.43
C ARG A 197 -9.98 20.97 7.39
N GLY A 198 -9.31 20.75 6.23
CA GLY A 198 -7.95 21.18 5.99
C GLY A 198 -6.92 20.04 6.10
N HIS A 199 -5.71 20.36 6.49
CA HIS A 199 -4.58 19.42 6.48
C HIS A 199 -3.64 19.60 7.68
N ILE A 200 -2.71 18.68 7.85
CA ILE A 200 -1.63 18.76 8.86
C ILE A 200 -0.69 19.93 8.49
N PRO A 201 -0.48 20.94 9.36
CA PRO A 201 0.32 22.11 9.02
C PRO A 201 1.73 21.75 8.59
N GLY A 202 2.13 22.19 7.39
CA GLY A 202 3.45 21.92 6.82
C GLY A 202 3.53 20.65 5.96
N ALA A 203 2.50 19.80 5.96
CA ALA A 203 2.39 18.70 4.99
C ALA A 203 2.25 19.24 3.56
N LYS A 204 2.67 18.44 2.59
CA LYS A 204 2.56 18.73 1.15
C LYS A 204 1.46 17.91 0.53
N ASN A 205 0.65 18.51 -0.34
CA ASN A 205 -0.36 17.75 -1.06
C ASN A 205 0.25 17.06 -2.29
N LEU A 206 0.11 15.76 -2.35
CA LEU A 206 0.42 14.95 -3.53
C LEU A 206 -0.63 13.84 -3.62
N PRO A 207 -1.74 14.10 -4.33
CA PRO A 207 -2.83 13.14 -4.44
C PRO A 207 -2.37 11.79 -4.98
N PHE A 208 -2.88 10.70 -4.39
CA PHE A 208 -2.51 9.33 -4.78
C PHE A 208 -2.74 9.06 -6.27
N THR A 209 -3.75 9.69 -6.86
CA THR A 209 -4.08 9.61 -8.29
C THR A 209 -2.95 10.11 -9.20
N ALA A 210 -2.05 10.95 -8.68
CA ALA A 210 -0.89 11.41 -9.44
C ALA A 210 0.17 10.32 -9.66
N MET A 211 0.12 9.19 -8.94
CA MET A 211 1.12 8.12 -9.04
C MET A 211 0.90 7.22 -10.25
N PHE A 212 -0.33 7.09 -10.69
CA PHE A 212 -0.74 6.16 -11.75
C PHE A 212 -1.26 6.90 -12.98
N ASP A 213 -1.31 6.23 -14.11
CA ASP A 213 -1.95 6.73 -15.32
C ASP A 213 -3.46 6.37 -15.33
N SER A 214 -4.15 6.72 -16.41
CA SER A 214 -5.60 6.46 -16.57
C SER A 214 -5.97 4.97 -16.67
N THR A 215 -4.98 4.08 -16.76
CA THR A 215 -5.12 2.62 -16.84
C THR A 215 -4.62 1.91 -15.57
N ASP A 216 -4.48 2.65 -14.47
CA ASP A 216 -3.94 2.20 -13.18
C ASP A 216 -2.53 1.60 -13.25
N LYS A 217 -1.77 1.94 -14.31
CA LYS A 217 -0.34 1.60 -14.39
C LYS A 217 0.51 2.65 -13.69
N LEU A 218 1.52 2.18 -12.98
CA LEU A 218 2.46 3.07 -12.30
C LEU A 218 3.21 3.93 -13.32
N LYS A 219 3.31 5.23 -13.05
CA LYS A 219 4.09 6.14 -13.89
C LYS A 219 5.57 5.78 -13.89
N SER A 220 6.29 6.19 -14.93
CA SER A 220 7.74 5.94 -15.03
C SER A 220 8.49 6.53 -13.83
N SER A 221 9.61 5.91 -13.45
CA SER A 221 10.45 6.39 -12.35
C SER A 221 10.86 7.85 -12.51
N ALA A 222 11.11 8.32 -13.74
CA ALA A 222 11.45 9.72 -14.00
C ALA A 222 10.28 10.67 -13.70
N ALA A 223 9.05 10.29 -14.09
CA ALA A 223 7.85 11.06 -13.78
C ALA A 223 7.55 11.09 -12.28
N LEU A 224 7.68 9.95 -11.60
CA LEU A 224 7.54 9.88 -10.14
C LEU A 224 8.57 10.75 -9.43
N GLN A 225 9.86 10.64 -9.80
CA GLN A 225 10.91 11.49 -9.22
C GLN A 225 10.63 12.99 -9.39
N ALA A 226 10.03 13.40 -10.52
CA ALA A 226 9.61 14.79 -10.70
C ALA A 226 8.54 15.19 -9.70
N LEU A 227 7.47 14.38 -9.55
CA LEU A 227 6.37 14.65 -8.61
C LEU A 227 6.87 14.76 -7.16
N PHE A 228 7.76 13.87 -6.70
CA PHE A 228 8.31 13.94 -5.36
C PHE A 228 9.22 15.17 -5.16
N ARG A 229 10.04 15.53 -6.15
CA ARG A 229 10.85 16.76 -6.10
C ARG A 229 9.98 18.02 -6.03
N ASP A 230 8.88 18.06 -6.77
CA ASP A 230 7.96 19.23 -6.79
C ASP A 230 7.31 19.48 -5.42
N VAL A 231 7.14 18.44 -4.60
CA VAL A 231 6.69 18.58 -3.21
C VAL A 231 7.84 18.73 -2.21
N GLY A 232 9.08 18.82 -2.69
CA GLY A 232 10.27 19.09 -1.88
C GLY A 232 10.97 17.86 -1.33
N ALA A 233 10.65 16.64 -1.78
CA ALA A 233 11.37 15.44 -1.39
C ALA A 233 12.70 15.35 -2.16
N GLY A 234 13.82 15.42 -1.44
CA GLY A 234 15.16 15.23 -1.97
C GLY A 234 15.60 13.76 -1.89
N PRO A 235 16.69 13.39 -2.62
CA PRO A 235 17.26 12.04 -2.51
C PRO A 235 17.64 11.69 -1.07
N GLY A 236 17.17 10.54 -0.60
CA GLY A 236 17.43 10.05 0.76
C GLY A 236 16.48 10.56 1.84
N ASP A 237 15.58 11.49 1.52
CA ASP A 237 14.53 11.90 2.45
C ASP A 237 13.57 10.75 2.75
N THR A 238 13.06 10.71 3.99
CA THR A 238 11.98 9.80 4.35
C THR A 238 10.63 10.41 4.01
N VAL A 239 9.87 9.71 3.18
CA VAL A 239 8.48 10.07 2.85
C VAL A 239 7.55 9.49 3.92
N VAL A 240 6.88 10.38 4.65
CA VAL A 240 5.79 10.01 5.56
C VAL A 240 4.47 10.39 4.88
N ALA A 241 3.58 9.45 4.66
CA ALA A 241 2.30 9.76 4.02
C ALA A 241 1.12 9.46 4.92
N TYR A 242 0.06 10.25 4.76
CA TYR A 242 -1.26 10.06 5.35
C TYR A 242 -2.35 10.35 4.33
N CYS A 243 -3.58 9.94 4.62
CA CYS A 243 -4.75 10.31 3.83
C CYS A 243 -5.98 10.47 4.73
N HIS A 244 -7.12 9.91 4.35
CA HIS A 244 -8.31 9.84 5.23
C HIS A 244 -8.10 8.83 6.36
N ILE A 245 -7.77 7.56 5.99
CA ILE A 245 -7.75 6.38 6.86
C ILE A 245 -6.59 5.42 6.51
N GLY A 246 -5.47 5.90 5.98
CA GLY A 246 -4.29 5.09 5.69
C GLY A 246 -4.30 4.28 4.38
N MET A 247 -5.35 4.34 3.57
CA MET A 247 -5.42 3.58 2.30
C MET A 247 -4.72 4.29 1.13
N GLN A 248 -5.18 5.50 0.75
CA GLN A 248 -4.63 6.27 -0.37
C GLN A 248 -3.14 6.59 -0.16
N ALA A 249 -2.75 6.79 1.08
CA ALA A 249 -1.37 7.03 1.47
C ALA A 249 -0.44 5.88 1.02
N THR A 250 -0.90 4.63 1.07
CA THR A 250 -0.06 3.48 0.65
C THR A 250 0.24 3.48 -0.85
N ALA A 251 -0.61 4.08 -1.69
CA ALA A 251 -0.33 4.24 -3.12
C ALA A 251 0.81 5.24 -3.36
N VAL A 252 0.86 6.35 -2.60
CA VAL A 252 1.98 7.30 -2.63
C VAL A 252 3.25 6.64 -2.08
N LEU A 253 3.15 5.89 -0.98
CA LEU A 253 4.29 5.19 -0.38
C LEU A 253 4.83 4.08 -1.29
N PHE A 254 3.95 3.36 -2.02
CA PHE A 254 4.36 2.38 -3.03
C PHE A 254 5.20 3.04 -4.12
N ALA A 255 4.74 4.15 -4.66
CA ALA A 255 5.48 4.90 -5.69
C ALA A 255 6.80 5.46 -5.16
N ALA A 256 6.82 6.02 -3.95
CA ALA A 256 8.03 6.53 -3.30
C ALA A 256 9.08 5.43 -3.11
N ASP A 257 8.66 4.29 -2.56
CA ASP A 257 9.54 3.15 -2.31
C ASP A 257 10.06 2.52 -3.62
N HIS A 258 9.21 2.47 -4.66
CA HIS A 258 9.60 1.98 -5.99
C HIS A 258 10.77 2.77 -6.59
N ILE A 259 10.87 4.06 -6.27
CA ILE A 259 11.98 4.92 -6.74
C ILE A 259 13.06 5.16 -5.66
N GLY A 260 13.01 4.40 -4.55
CA GLY A 260 14.09 4.29 -3.58
C GLY A 260 14.03 5.22 -2.36
N TYR A 261 12.88 5.87 -2.10
CA TYR A 261 12.70 6.62 -0.86
C TYR A 261 12.42 5.69 0.33
N PRO A 262 13.02 5.91 1.50
CA PRO A 262 12.51 5.38 2.76
C PRO A 262 11.09 5.87 3.02
N VAL A 263 10.19 4.96 3.44
CA VAL A 263 8.76 5.28 3.59
C VAL A 263 8.22 4.96 4.97
N LYS A 264 7.23 5.74 5.40
CA LYS A 264 6.47 5.50 6.63
C LYS A 264 5.00 5.87 6.41
N LEU A 265 4.11 5.09 6.99
CA LEU A 265 2.67 5.33 6.99
C LEU A 265 2.24 5.92 8.32
N TYR A 266 1.61 7.07 8.30
CA TYR A 266 0.78 7.50 9.42
C TYR A 266 -0.60 6.82 9.29
N ASP A 267 -0.77 5.69 9.98
CA ASP A 267 -1.91 4.78 9.79
C ASP A 267 -3.23 5.43 10.18
N GLY A 268 -3.33 6.00 11.39
CA GLY A 268 -4.51 6.75 11.84
C GLY A 268 -4.85 7.95 10.98
N SER A 269 -3.91 8.44 10.18
CA SER A 269 -4.12 9.44 9.12
C SER A 269 -4.81 10.71 9.60
N PHE A 270 -5.52 11.40 8.70
CA PHE A 270 -6.23 12.62 9.07
C PHE A 270 -7.47 12.34 9.94
N GLN A 271 -8.00 11.12 9.93
CA GLN A 271 -9.05 10.71 10.84
C GLN A 271 -8.59 10.84 12.31
N ASP A 272 -7.41 10.32 12.66
CA ASP A 272 -6.84 10.48 14.01
C ASP A 272 -6.50 11.95 14.29
N TRP A 273 -5.75 12.60 13.39
CA TRP A 273 -5.32 13.99 13.57
C TRP A 273 -6.48 14.96 13.77
N ALA A 274 -7.55 14.82 12.97
CA ALA A 274 -8.72 15.70 13.02
C ALA A 274 -9.57 15.52 14.28
N ASN A 275 -9.53 14.34 14.90
CA ASN A 275 -10.22 14.07 16.15
C ASN A 275 -9.46 14.61 17.38
N ARG A 276 -8.17 14.84 17.28
CA ARG A 276 -7.31 15.32 18.37
C ARG A 276 -7.33 16.85 18.46
N LYS A 277 -7.99 17.40 19.50
CA LYS A 277 -8.16 18.85 19.68
C LYS A 277 -6.85 19.57 20.03
N ASP A 278 -5.85 18.87 20.55
CA ASP A 278 -4.52 19.35 20.88
C ASP A 278 -3.61 19.53 19.66
N LEU A 279 -3.98 18.95 18.51
CA LEU A 279 -3.21 19.06 17.28
C LEU A 279 -3.75 20.16 16.35
N PRO A 280 -2.87 21.00 15.76
CA PRO A 280 -3.28 22.07 14.86
C PRO A 280 -3.74 21.53 13.50
N VAL A 281 -4.67 22.24 12.85
CA VAL A 281 -5.08 22.03 11.45
C VAL A 281 -4.94 23.34 10.69
N GLN A 282 -4.46 23.30 9.46
CA GLN A 282 -4.33 24.42 8.53
C GLN A 282 -5.33 24.31 7.40
#